data_2eee356bd66f044a15549a49d556145c
#
_entry.id   2eee356bd66f044a15549a49d556145c
#
_cell.length_a   1.000
_cell.length_b   1.000
_cell.length_c   1.000
_cell.angle_alpha   90.00
_cell.angle_beta   90.00
_cell.angle_gamma   90.00
#
_symmetry.space_group_name_H-M   'P 1'
#
loop_
_entity.id
_entity.type
_entity.pdbx_description
1 polymer ?
#
loop_
_entity_poly.entity_id
_entity_poly.type
_entity_poly.pdbx_seq_one_letter_code
_entity_poly.pdbx_strand_id
1 'polypeptide(L)'
;MRIVSVVGTRPQLIKAAALGPTLRARHHEVFVDTGQHWDEQMAGTFFAELGLPRPDHDLGIGDGGHAGQTGRMLLALEPILLAERPDAVLVYGDTNSTLAGALAAAKLGIPVAHVEAGLRSFDRRMPEEINRVVADHLATWRFAPTPSAVANLAAEGITHGVVEVGDLMQDLAARVAAEVRDPIALAAVAAALDAPLTPGGYLFATIHRAENRAMDALATWPGILASAARPGRPVILALHPGTRAALDEAGIALPPGIHVTEPLGYRTTLTLELYAAAVLTDSGGVQREAAWLGTPCLVLRSTTEWLEAVSGSAGRMVLVGLDGVRALAALDRLAPSGRSAADARARAASLDLAPAGAADAIVAVLDTAGSGS
;
A
#
# COMPACT_ATOMS: atom_id res chain seq x y z
N MET A 1 -19.79 -15.08 -12.35
CA MET A 1 -18.52 -15.84 -12.50
C MET A 1 -18.08 -16.38 -11.15
N ARG A 2 -17.31 -17.47 -11.13
CA ARG A 2 -16.50 -17.95 -10.02
C ARG A 2 -15.07 -17.39 -10.16
N ILE A 3 -14.60 -16.63 -9.21
CA ILE A 3 -13.32 -15.93 -9.29
C ILE A 3 -12.44 -16.36 -8.12
N VAL A 4 -11.21 -16.78 -8.39
CA VAL A 4 -10.20 -17.01 -7.36
C VAL A 4 -9.36 -15.74 -7.21
N SER A 5 -9.45 -15.10 -6.04
CA SER A 5 -8.63 -13.93 -5.67
C SER A 5 -7.38 -14.40 -4.91
N VAL A 6 -6.19 -14.09 -5.42
CA VAL A 6 -4.92 -14.48 -4.82
C VAL A 6 -4.24 -13.26 -4.19
N VAL A 7 -4.00 -13.34 -2.89
CA VAL A 7 -3.30 -12.31 -2.09
C VAL A 7 -2.19 -12.95 -1.25
N GLY A 8 -1.35 -12.16 -0.61
CA GLY A 8 -0.31 -12.68 0.29
C GLY A 8 0.46 -11.59 1.02
N THR A 9 0.12 -10.32 0.79
CA THR A 9 0.77 -9.20 1.46
C THR A 9 -0.24 -8.14 1.89
N ARG A 10 0.12 -7.34 2.89
CA ARG A 10 -0.75 -6.26 3.41
C ARG A 10 -1.28 -5.32 2.31
N PRO A 11 -0.49 -4.80 1.35
CA PRO A 11 -1.01 -3.96 0.28
C PRO A 11 -2.04 -4.67 -0.61
N GLN A 12 -1.91 -5.98 -0.82
CA GLN A 12 -2.89 -6.76 -1.57
C GLN A 12 -4.19 -6.95 -0.79
N LEU A 13 -4.11 -7.19 0.51
CA LEU A 13 -5.28 -7.27 1.40
C LEU A 13 -6.06 -5.94 1.42
N ILE A 14 -5.38 -4.79 1.43
CA ILE A 14 -6.00 -3.47 1.33
C ILE A 14 -6.79 -3.34 0.02
N LYS A 15 -6.21 -3.73 -1.11
CA LYS A 15 -6.90 -3.69 -2.42
C LYS A 15 -8.07 -4.67 -2.48
N ALA A 16 -7.88 -5.88 -1.96
CA ALA A 16 -8.96 -6.87 -1.86
C ALA A 16 -10.12 -6.39 -0.96
N ALA A 17 -9.83 -5.65 0.11
CA ALA A 17 -10.84 -5.04 0.96
C ALA A 17 -11.62 -3.92 0.26
N ALA A 18 -10.97 -3.18 -0.64
CA ALA A 18 -11.64 -2.17 -1.45
C ALA A 18 -12.59 -2.81 -2.48
N LEU A 19 -12.11 -3.81 -3.20
CA LEU A 19 -12.84 -4.48 -4.28
C LEU A 19 -13.89 -5.47 -3.79
N GLY A 20 -13.57 -6.23 -2.74
CA GLY A 20 -14.32 -7.42 -2.31
C GLY A 20 -15.82 -7.21 -2.07
N PRO A 21 -16.27 -6.14 -1.41
CA PRO A 21 -17.71 -5.91 -1.25
C PRO A 21 -18.47 -5.83 -2.58
N THR A 22 -17.97 -5.08 -3.56
CA THR A 22 -18.59 -4.96 -4.90
C THR A 22 -18.46 -6.27 -5.68
N LEU A 23 -17.30 -6.94 -5.60
CA LEU A 23 -17.06 -8.22 -6.27
C LEU A 23 -18.02 -9.32 -5.78
N ARG A 24 -18.11 -9.51 -4.47
CA ARG A 24 -18.96 -10.54 -3.84
C ARG A 24 -20.46 -10.29 -3.99
N ALA A 25 -20.87 -9.05 -4.24
CA ALA A 25 -22.26 -8.74 -4.54
C ALA A 25 -22.72 -9.31 -5.90
N ARG A 26 -21.78 -9.61 -6.82
CA ARG A 26 -22.08 -9.99 -8.20
C ARG A 26 -21.45 -11.31 -8.63
N HIS A 27 -20.40 -11.73 -7.98
CA HIS A 27 -19.62 -12.91 -8.32
C HIS A 27 -19.36 -13.79 -7.10
N HIS A 28 -19.07 -15.06 -7.32
CA HIS A 28 -18.63 -15.96 -6.27
C HIS A 28 -17.10 -15.87 -6.15
N GLU A 29 -16.62 -15.24 -5.08
CA GLU A 29 -15.19 -15.13 -4.79
C GLU A 29 -14.74 -16.32 -3.93
N VAL A 30 -13.65 -16.98 -4.36
CA VAL A 30 -12.84 -17.90 -3.56
C VAL A 30 -11.57 -17.16 -3.19
N PHE A 31 -11.32 -16.95 -1.90
CA PHE A 31 -10.25 -16.10 -1.40
C PHE A 31 -9.05 -16.95 -0.95
N VAL A 32 -7.91 -16.78 -1.62
CA VAL A 32 -6.69 -17.53 -1.35
C VAL A 32 -5.62 -16.59 -0.81
N ASP A 33 -5.15 -16.84 0.43
CA ASP A 33 -3.98 -16.18 1.00
C ASP A 33 -2.76 -17.08 0.86
N THR A 34 -1.72 -16.58 0.22
CA THR A 34 -0.46 -17.31 0.07
C THR A 34 0.40 -17.27 1.32
N GLY A 35 0.14 -16.34 2.25
CA GLY A 35 0.94 -16.14 3.45
C GLY A 35 2.31 -15.51 3.19
N GLN A 36 2.52 -14.79 2.06
CA GLN A 36 3.82 -14.25 1.65
C GLN A 36 4.50 -13.37 2.72
N HIS A 37 3.73 -12.54 3.42
CA HIS A 37 4.20 -11.73 4.54
C HIS A 37 3.32 -12.01 5.75
N TRP A 38 3.46 -13.23 6.28
CA TRP A 38 2.65 -13.69 7.38
C TRP A 38 3.20 -13.20 8.73
N ASP A 39 2.36 -12.48 9.46
CA ASP A 39 2.48 -12.28 10.90
C ASP A 39 1.13 -12.69 11.51
N GLU A 40 1.11 -13.85 12.15
CA GLU A 40 -0.11 -14.52 12.65
C GLU A 40 -0.89 -13.64 13.64
N GLN A 41 -0.19 -12.81 14.43
CA GLN A 41 -0.82 -11.92 15.41
C GLN A 41 -1.49 -10.69 14.75
N MET A 42 -0.97 -10.25 13.61
CA MET A 42 -1.50 -9.07 12.90
C MET A 42 -2.58 -9.41 11.89
N ALA A 43 -2.54 -10.60 11.29
CA ALA A 43 -3.45 -10.97 10.21
C ALA A 43 -4.92 -10.96 10.66
N GLY A 44 -5.28 -11.62 11.75
CA GLY A 44 -6.66 -11.70 12.23
C GLY A 44 -7.30 -10.34 12.52
N THR A 45 -6.56 -9.45 13.18
CA THR A 45 -7.00 -8.08 13.48
C THR A 45 -7.17 -7.27 12.20
N PHE A 46 -6.23 -7.42 11.24
CA PHE A 46 -6.24 -6.69 9.97
C PHE A 46 -7.40 -7.14 9.07
N PHE A 47 -7.68 -8.44 8.99
CA PHE A 47 -8.85 -8.96 8.27
C PHE A 47 -10.16 -8.41 8.84
N ALA A 48 -10.30 -8.40 10.18
CA ALA A 48 -11.50 -7.87 10.85
C ALA A 48 -11.66 -6.35 10.64
N GLU A 49 -10.56 -5.59 10.74
CA GLU A 49 -10.56 -4.13 10.54
C GLU A 49 -10.99 -3.75 9.13
N LEU A 50 -10.52 -4.48 8.12
CA LEU A 50 -10.82 -4.23 6.72
C LEU A 50 -12.13 -4.85 6.23
N GLY A 51 -12.80 -5.65 7.06
CA GLY A 51 -14.02 -6.38 6.68
C GLY A 51 -13.77 -7.45 5.61
N LEU A 52 -12.57 -8.03 5.59
CA LEU A 52 -12.24 -9.15 4.72
C LEU A 52 -12.79 -10.46 5.29
N PRO A 53 -13.26 -11.40 4.45
CA PRO A 53 -13.57 -12.75 4.89
C PRO A 53 -12.30 -13.48 5.29
N ARG A 54 -12.45 -14.55 6.08
CA ARG A 54 -11.33 -15.49 6.24
C ARG A 54 -11.00 -16.12 4.89
N PRO A 55 -9.71 -16.41 4.60
CA PRO A 55 -9.36 -17.12 3.39
C PRO A 55 -10.04 -18.48 3.31
N ASP A 56 -10.54 -18.85 2.13
CA ASP A 56 -11.01 -20.21 1.85
C ASP A 56 -9.82 -21.17 1.80
N HIS A 57 -8.67 -20.68 1.33
CA HIS A 57 -7.41 -21.40 1.31
C HIS A 57 -6.29 -20.51 1.86
N ASP A 58 -5.57 -21.00 2.88
CA ASP A 58 -4.38 -20.37 3.45
C ASP A 58 -3.17 -21.29 3.18
N LEU A 59 -2.18 -20.76 2.44
CA LEU A 59 -1.03 -21.56 2.01
C LEU A 59 0.15 -21.51 2.99
N GLY A 60 0.23 -20.49 3.85
CA GLY A 60 1.30 -20.35 4.85
C GLY A 60 2.72 -20.26 4.26
N ILE A 61 2.90 -19.71 3.04
CA ILE A 61 4.19 -19.70 2.33
C ILE A 61 4.88 -18.35 2.51
N GLY A 62 5.36 -18.07 3.73
CA GLY A 62 5.98 -16.79 4.09
C GLY A 62 7.51 -16.76 4.04
N ASP A 63 8.19 -17.90 3.99
CA ASP A 63 9.64 -18.04 4.15
C ASP A 63 10.41 -18.23 2.84
N GLY A 64 11.74 -18.06 2.92
CA GLY A 64 12.69 -18.37 1.85
C GLY A 64 12.92 -17.23 0.86
N GLY A 65 13.82 -17.47 -0.12
CA GLY A 65 14.14 -16.54 -1.18
C GLY A 65 13.04 -16.47 -2.25
N HIS A 66 12.98 -15.37 -3.00
CA HIS A 66 11.94 -15.07 -3.98
C HIS A 66 11.62 -16.23 -4.93
N ALA A 67 12.63 -16.86 -5.55
CA ALA A 67 12.41 -17.95 -6.49
C ALA A 67 11.81 -19.20 -5.81
N GLY A 68 12.34 -19.58 -4.64
CA GLY A 68 11.82 -20.72 -3.88
C GLY A 68 10.41 -20.50 -3.37
N GLN A 69 10.12 -19.30 -2.87
CA GLN A 69 8.79 -18.89 -2.41
C GLN A 69 7.78 -18.94 -3.56
N THR A 70 8.10 -18.32 -4.71
CA THR A 70 7.24 -18.34 -5.91
C THR A 70 7.00 -19.77 -6.39
N GLY A 71 8.04 -20.64 -6.41
CA GLY A 71 7.91 -22.03 -6.80
C GLY A 71 6.97 -22.82 -5.90
N ARG A 72 7.05 -22.66 -4.57
CA ARG A 72 6.12 -23.30 -3.64
C ARG A 72 4.70 -22.81 -3.80
N MET A 73 4.50 -21.51 -4.02
CA MET A 73 3.17 -20.94 -4.30
C MET A 73 2.56 -21.52 -5.58
N LEU A 74 3.33 -21.66 -6.65
CA LEU A 74 2.88 -22.31 -7.90
C LEU A 74 2.38 -23.74 -7.64
N LEU A 75 3.17 -24.55 -6.94
CA LEU A 75 2.82 -25.93 -6.61
C LEU A 75 1.57 -26.05 -5.72
N ALA A 76 1.36 -25.09 -4.83
CA ALA A 76 0.20 -25.06 -3.94
C ALA A 76 -1.08 -24.53 -4.65
N LEU A 77 -0.94 -23.58 -5.56
CA LEU A 77 -2.07 -22.99 -6.28
C LEU A 77 -2.66 -23.92 -7.35
N GLU A 78 -1.84 -24.69 -8.05
CA GLU A 78 -2.31 -25.56 -9.13
C GLU A 78 -3.45 -26.50 -8.71
N PRO A 79 -3.36 -27.32 -7.65
CA PRO A 79 -4.44 -28.21 -7.24
C PRO A 79 -5.70 -27.43 -6.80
N ILE A 80 -5.55 -26.25 -6.20
CA ILE A 80 -6.68 -25.39 -5.82
C ILE A 80 -7.42 -24.93 -7.09
N LEU A 81 -6.71 -24.40 -8.09
CA LEU A 81 -7.33 -23.92 -9.32
C LEU A 81 -8.00 -25.05 -10.09
N LEU A 82 -7.44 -26.26 -10.09
CA LEU A 82 -8.05 -27.44 -10.69
C LEU A 82 -9.32 -27.89 -9.97
N ALA A 83 -9.36 -27.77 -8.65
CA ALA A 83 -10.53 -28.11 -7.83
C ALA A 83 -11.64 -27.07 -7.94
N GLU A 84 -11.28 -25.80 -7.82
CA GLU A 84 -12.22 -24.68 -7.82
C GLU A 84 -12.79 -24.36 -9.20
N ARG A 85 -12.05 -24.69 -10.28
CA ARG A 85 -12.43 -24.44 -11.69
C ARG A 85 -12.96 -23.01 -11.88
N PRO A 86 -12.17 -21.98 -11.56
CA PRO A 86 -12.65 -20.62 -11.66
C PRO A 86 -12.77 -20.18 -13.12
N ASP A 87 -13.70 -19.27 -13.38
CA ASP A 87 -13.82 -18.57 -14.67
C ASP A 87 -12.69 -17.56 -14.87
N ALA A 88 -12.11 -17.04 -13.78
CA ALA A 88 -10.97 -16.13 -13.78
C ALA A 88 -10.17 -16.22 -12.48
N VAL A 89 -8.87 -15.91 -12.58
CA VAL A 89 -8.00 -15.67 -11.40
C VAL A 89 -7.68 -14.18 -11.32
N LEU A 90 -7.96 -13.59 -10.18
CA LEU A 90 -7.69 -12.18 -9.87
C LEU A 90 -6.42 -12.08 -9.04
N VAL A 91 -5.45 -11.29 -9.52
CA VAL A 91 -4.18 -11.01 -8.85
C VAL A 91 -3.98 -9.52 -8.67
N TYR A 92 -3.21 -9.11 -7.65
CA TYR A 92 -3.06 -7.72 -7.26
C TYR A 92 -1.59 -7.30 -7.19
N GLY A 93 -1.25 -6.15 -7.78
CA GLY A 93 0.08 -5.54 -7.67
C GLY A 93 1.20 -6.41 -8.25
N ASP A 94 2.30 -6.57 -7.50
CA ASP A 94 3.58 -7.01 -8.06
C ASP A 94 4.40 -7.95 -7.15
N THR A 95 3.75 -8.63 -6.23
CA THR A 95 4.43 -9.54 -5.30
C THR A 95 4.69 -10.93 -5.91
N ASN A 96 5.39 -11.80 -5.17
CA ASN A 96 5.56 -13.19 -5.61
C ASN A 96 4.22 -13.93 -5.72
N SER A 97 3.25 -13.57 -4.88
CA SER A 97 1.86 -14.09 -4.95
C SER A 97 1.19 -13.72 -6.26
N THR A 98 1.39 -12.49 -6.74
CA THR A 98 0.89 -12.01 -8.03
C THR A 98 1.46 -12.85 -9.17
N LEU A 99 2.79 -13.00 -9.20
CA LEU A 99 3.47 -13.78 -10.23
C LEU A 99 3.02 -15.24 -10.21
N ALA A 100 2.98 -15.85 -9.02
CA ALA A 100 2.58 -17.26 -8.89
C ALA A 100 1.13 -17.47 -9.32
N GLY A 101 0.19 -16.62 -8.88
CA GLY A 101 -1.22 -16.68 -9.26
C GLY A 101 -1.43 -16.52 -10.77
N ALA A 102 -0.81 -15.52 -11.38
CA ALA A 102 -0.91 -15.25 -12.80
C ALA A 102 -0.31 -16.40 -13.63
N LEU A 103 0.86 -16.91 -13.26
CA LEU A 103 1.53 -17.97 -13.98
C LEU A 103 0.80 -19.33 -13.84
N ALA A 104 0.33 -19.68 -12.65
CA ALA A 104 -0.45 -20.90 -12.42
C ALA A 104 -1.73 -20.88 -13.26
N ALA A 105 -2.49 -19.79 -13.22
CA ALA A 105 -3.72 -19.63 -14.01
C ALA A 105 -3.45 -19.72 -15.51
N ALA A 106 -2.47 -18.98 -16.02
CA ALA A 106 -2.12 -18.98 -17.44
C ALA A 106 -1.69 -20.37 -17.95
N LYS A 107 -0.94 -21.15 -17.14
CA LYS A 107 -0.56 -22.54 -17.47
C LYS A 107 -1.75 -23.49 -17.54
N LEU A 108 -2.81 -23.21 -16.81
CA LEU A 108 -4.06 -23.99 -16.83
C LEU A 108 -5.08 -23.46 -17.86
N GLY A 109 -4.73 -22.42 -18.61
CA GLY A 109 -5.65 -21.81 -19.58
C GLY A 109 -6.78 -21.00 -18.92
N ILE A 110 -6.64 -20.63 -17.66
CA ILE A 110 -7.62 -19.83 -16.91
C ILE A 110 -7.32 -18.34 -17.15
N PRO A 111 -8.32 -17.51 -17.55
CA PRO A 111 -8.15 -16.07 -17.71
C PRO A 111 -7.63 -15.40 -16.45
N VAL A 112 -6.67 -14.47 -16.61
CA VAL A 112 -6.08 -13.71 -15.51
C VAL A 112 -6.56 -12.27 -15.56
N ALA A 113 -7.01 -11.75 -14.41
CA ALA A 113 -7.33 -10.35 -14.19
C ALA A 113 -6.26 -9.74 -13.27
N HIS A 114 -5.49 -8.77 -13.77
CA HIS A 114 -4.41 -8.13 -13.01
C HIS A 114 -4.82 -6.73 -12.58
N VAL A 115 -4.97 -6.53 -11.28
CA VAL A 115 -5.26 -5.24 -10.65
C VAL A 115 -3.95 -4.50 -10.35
N GLU A 116 -3.90 -3.21 -10.63
CA GLU A 116 -2.71 -2.35 -10.55
C GLU A 116 -1.68 -2.71 -11.64
N ALA A 117 -2.18 -3.01 -12.84
CA ALA A 117 -1.38 -3.33 -14.01
C ALA A 117 -0.71 -2.08 -14.62
N GLY A 118 0.42 -2.27 -15.30
CA GLY A 118 1.08 -1.23 -16.10
C GLY A 118 2.00 -0.28 -15.33
N LEU A 119 2.12 -0.37 -14.02
CA LEU A 119 3.12 0.39 -13.29
C LEU A 119 4.52 -0.11 -13.64
N ARG A 120 5.50 0.82 -13.74
CA ARG A 120 6.91 0.50 -14.02
C ARG A 120 7.86 1.33 -13.18
N SER A 121 8.86 0.66 -12.60
CA SER A 121 10.02 1.28 -11.99
C SER A 121 11.20 1.37 -12.97
N PHE A 122 11.14 0.58 -14.05
CA PHE A 122 12.21 0.38 -15.03
C PHE A 122 13.52 -0.13 -14.44
N ASP A 123 13.51 -0.63 -13.21
CA ASP A 123 14.66 -1.25 -12.56
C ASP A 123 14.44 -2.76 -12.38
N ARG A 124 14.96 -3.54 -13.34
CA ARG A 124 14.87 -5.01 -13.35
C ARG A 124 15.65 -5.72 -12.23
N ARG A 125 16.38 -4.99 -11.42
CA ARG A 125 16.98 -5.54 -10.18
C ARG A 125 15.96 -5.71 -9.07
N MET A 126 14.81 -5.04 -9.17
CA MET A 126 13.70 -5.18 -8.25
C MET A 126 12.87 -6.43 -8.61
N PRO A 127 12.68 -7.39 -7.69
CA PRO A 127 11.81 -8.55 -7.91
C PRO A 127 10.38 -8.15 -8.32
N GLU A 128 9.87 -7.07 -7.75
CA GLU A 128 8.55 -6.52 -8.04
C GLU A 128 8.41 -6.08 -9.50
N GLU A 129 9.46 -5.51 -10.09
CA GLU A 129 9.44 -5.11 -11.50
C GLU A 129 9.35 -6.32 -12.42
N ILE A 130 10.07 -7.40 -12.08
CA ILE A 130 9.99 -8.66 -12.82
C ILE A 130 8.56 -9.23 -12.72
N ASN A 131 8.01 -9.27 -11.51
CA ASN A 131 6.70 -9.85 -11.24
C ASN A 131 5.59 -9.13 -12.01
N ARG A 132 5.57 -7.77 -11.97
CA ARG A 132 4.51 -7.00 -12.64
C ARG A 132 4.55 -7.11 -14.15
N VAL A 133 5.76 -7.06 -14.74
CA VAL A 133 5.93 -7.22 -16.18
C VAL A 133 5.42 -8.59 -16.66
N VAL A 134 5.78 -9.66 -15.94
CA VAL A 134 5.31 -11.01 -16.32
C VAL A 134 3.81 -11.14 -16.12
N ALA A 135 3.26 -10.67 -15.02
CA ALA A 135 1.81 -10.72 -14.75
C ALA A 135 1.02 -9.95 -15.82
N ASP A 136 1.48 -8.75 -16.21
CA ASP A 136 0.86 -7.95 -17.27
C ASP A 136 0.83 -8.68 -18.62
N HIS A 137 1.91 -9.37 -18.99
CA HIS A 137 1.98 -10.14 -20.24
C HIS A 137 1.08 -11.37 -20.23
N LEU A 138 0.83 -11.97 -19.06
CA LEU A 138 -0.03 -13.16 -18.92
C LEU A 138 -1.52 -12.79 -18.77
N ALA A 139 -1.83 -11.57 -18.33
CA ALA A 139 -3.19 -11.17 -18.00
C ALA A 139 -4.10 -11.07 -19.23
N THR A 140 -5.36 -11.48 -19.08
CA THR A 140 -6.44 -11.23 -20.03
C THR A 140 -7.00 -9.83 -19.87
N TRP A 141 -7.24 -9.41 -18.62
CA TRP A 141 -7.66 -8.06 -18.25
C TRP A 141 -6.60 -7.38 -17.40
N ARG A 142 -6.22 -6.16 -17.78
CA ARG A 142 -5.24 -5.31 -17.11
C ARG A 142 -5.94 -4.08 -16.62
N PHE A 143 -6.16 -4.00 -15.31
CA PHE A 143 -6.81 -2.88 -14.65
C PHE A 143 -5.74 -1.87 -14.23
N ALA A 144 -5.54 -0.86 -15.07
CA ALA A 144 -4.52 0.16 -14.89
C ALA A 144 -5.02 1.26 -13.94
N PRO A 145 -4.22 1.67 -12.94
CA PRO A 145 -4.64 2.69 -11.98
C PRO A 145 -4.51 4.13 -12.51
N THR A 146 -3.69 4.35 -13.55
CA THR A 146 -3.36 5.70 -14.04
C THR A 146 -3.15 5.72 -15.55
N PRO A 147 -3.27 6.90 -16.20
CA PRO A 147 -2.93 7.07 -17.63
C PRO A 147 -1.48 6.66 -17.95
N SER A 148 -0.52 6.91 -17.04
CA SER A 148 0.87 6.50 -17.25
C SER A 148 1.03 4.98 -17.27
N ALA A 149 0.27 4.26 -16.46
CA ALA A 149 0.25 2.80 -16.48
C ALA A 149 -0.29 2.27 -17.82
N VAL A 150 -1.36 2.88 -18.36
CA VAL A 150 -1.87 2.56 -19.71
C VAL A 150 -0.80 2.83 -20.78
N ALA A 151 -0.11 3.96 -20.69
CA ALA A 151 0.96 4.30 -21.64
C ALA A 151 2.14 3.32 -21.57
N ASN A 152 2.54 2.85 -20.39
CA ASN A 152 3.59 1.85 -20.21
C ASN A 152 3.20 0.52 -20.89
N LEU A 153 1.96 0.03 -20.67
CA LEU A 153 1.47 -1.17 -21.33
C LEU A 153 1.49 -1.03 -22.86
N ALA A 154 1.02 0.10 -23.38
CA ALA A 154 1.03 0.37 -24.81
C ALA A 154 2.46 0.39 -25.39
N ALA A 155 3.44 0.96 -24.65
CA ALA A 155 4.85 0.97 -25.05
C ALA A 155 5.47 -0.45 -25.10
N GLU A 156 4.92 -1.40 -24.35
CA GLU A 156 5.29 -2.83 -24.39
C GLU A 156 4.46 -3.64 -25.40
N GLY A 157 3.62 -2.98 -26.23
CA GLY A 157 2.78 -3.62 -27.24
C GLY A 157 1.49 -4.25 -26.67
N ILE A 158 1.18 -4.01 -25.39
CA ILE A 158 -0.01 -4.52 -24.73
C ILE A 158 -1.14 -3.48 -24.86
N THR A 159 -2.04 -3.69 -25.83
CA THR A 159 -3.14 -2.75 -26.13
C THR A 159 -4.53 -3.34 -25.92
N HIS A 160 -4.64 -4.68 -25.83
CA HIS A 160 -5.91 -5.37 -25.64
C HIS A 160 -6.14 -5.71 -24.18
N GLY A 161 -7.40 -5.66 -23.73
CA GLY A 161 -7.77 -5.97 -22.34
C GLY A 161 -7.21 -4.99 -21.31
N VAL A 162 -6.79 -3.79 -21.74
CA VAL A 162 -6.32 -2.72 -20.87
C VAL A 162 -7.49 -1.77 -20.57
N VAL A 163 -7.76 -1.56 -19.29
CA VAL A 163 -8.82 -0.66 -18.84
C VAL A 163 -8.24 0.24 -17.75
N GLU A 164 -8.33 1.55 -17.93
CA GLU A 164 -8.04 2.50 -16.86
C GLU A 164 -9.22 2.53 -15.90
N VAL A 165 -8.97 2.13 -14.65
CA VAL A 165 -10.02 1.96 -13.63
C VAL A 165 -9.86 2.90 -12.44
N GLY A 166 -8.70 3.55 -12.29
CA GLY A 166 -8.34 4.26 -11.06
C GLY A 166 -7.72 3.35 -10.00
N ASP A 167 -7.55 3.89 -8.81
CA ASP A 167 -6.81 3.24 -7.73
C ASP A 167 -7.74 2.69 -6.65
N LEU A 168 -7.77 1.37 -6.46
CA LEU A 168 -8.54 0.72 -5.39
C LEU A 168 -8.17 1.20 -3.99
N MET A 169 -6.92 1.61 -3.77
CA MET A 169 -6.54 2.17 -2.47
C MET A 169 -7.21 3.53 -2.23
N GLN A 170 -7.49 4.31 -3.29
CA GLN A 170 -8.27 5.55 -3.15
C GLN A 170 -9.72 5.26 -2.76
N ASP A 171 -10.33 4.20 -3.30
CA ASP A 171 -11.69 3.77 -2.93
C ASP A 171 -11.76 3.43 -1.44
N LEU A 172 -10.77 2.68 -0.93
CA LEU A 172 -10.69 2.36 0.49
C LEU A 172 -10.41 3.60 1.34
N ALA A 173 -9.44 4.42 0.92
CA ALA A 173 -9.07 5.65 1.63
C ALA A 173 -10.27 6.61 1.75
N ALA A 174 -11.06 6.77 0.68
CA ALA A 174 -12.26 7.60 0.69
C ALA A 174 -13.30 7.10 1.70
N ARG A 175 -13.53 5.78 1.74
CA ARG A 175 -14.43 5.15 2.71
C ARG A 175 -13.99 5.38 4.15
N VAL A 176 -12.71 5.11 4.44
CA VAL A 176 -12.17 5.25 5.80
C VAL A 176 -12.02 6.73 6.20
N ALA A 177 -11.64 7.60 5.26
CA ALA A 177 -11.51 9.03 5.51
C ALA A 177 -12.81 9.66 6.01
N ALA A 178 -13.97 9.23 5.48
CA ALA A 178 -15.28 9.68 5.95
C ALA A 178 -15.52 9.38 7.44
N GLU A 179 -14.92 8.30 7.95
CA GLU A 179 -15.07 7.86 9.33
C GLU A 179 -14.06 8.53 10.27
N VAL A 180 -12.84 8.83 9.80
CA VAL A 180 -11.74 9.35 10.63
C VAL A 180 -11.60 10.87 10.61
N ARG A 181 -12.38 11.58 9.78
CA ARG A 181 -12.37 13.04 9.73
C ARG A 181 -12.90 13.72 11.01
N ASP A 182 -13.64 13.00 11.87
CA ASP A 182 -14.02 13.48 13.17
C ASP A 182 -12.80 13.46 14.11
N PRO A 183 -12.46 14.58 14.80
CA PRO A 183 -11.36 14.64 15.78
C PRO A 183 -11.43 13.59 16.90
N ILE A 184 -12.59 13.01 17.17
CA ILE A 184 -12.77 11.90 18.12
C ILE A 184 -11.92 10.70 17.70
N ALA A 185 -11.75 10.46 16.39
CA ALA A 185 -10.89 9.39 15.90
C ALA A 185 -9.43 9.57 16.36
N LEU A 186 -8.89 10.78 16.25
CA LEU A 186 -7.53 11.07 16.74
C LEU A 186 -7.42 10.90 18.25
N ALA A 187 -8.43 11.32 19.02
CA ALA A 187 -8.44 11.14 20.46
C ALA A 187 -8.44 9.66 20.86
N ALA A 188 -9.17 8.83 20.15
CA ALA A 188 -9.17 7.37 20.35
C ALA A 188 -7.79 6.76 20.05
N VAL A 189 -7.13 7.19 18.96
CA VAL A 189 -5.76 6.75 18.61
C VAL A 189 -4.76 7.22 19.65
N ALA A 190 -4.87 8.47 20.14
CA ALA A 190 -4.02 9.02 21.19
C ALA A 190 -4.09 8.17 22.48
N ALA A 191 -5.30 7.79 22.88
CA ALA A 191 -5.51 6.93 24.04
C ALA A 191 -4.94 5.51 23.83
N ALA A 192 -5.12 4.93 22.64
CA ALA A 192 -4.62 3.59 22.34
C ALA A 192 -3.09 3.51 22.28
N LEU A 193 -2.43 4.60 21.86
CA LEU A 193 -0.97 4.69 21.77
C LEU A 193 -0.30 5.26 23.01
N ASP A 194 -1.08 5.66 24.02
CA ASP A 194 -0.60 6.40 25.21
C ASP A 194 0.30 7.59 24.79
N ALA A 195 -0.15 8.34 23.79
CA ALA A 195 0.61 9.45 23.21
C ALA A 195 -0.24 10.74 23.18
N PRO A 196 0.30 11.90 23.56
CA PRO A 196 -0.44 13.17 23.59
C PRO A 196 -0.58 13.74 22.16
N LEU A 197 -1.41 13.09 21.32
CA LEU A 197 -1.62 13.49 19.94
C LEU A 197 -2.64 14.61 19.83
N THR A 198 -2.26 15.67 19.12
CA THR A 198 -3.17 16.77 18.76
C THR A 198 -3.03 17.07 17.27
N PRO A 199 -4.07 17.59 16.59
CA PRO A 199 -3.97 17.95 15.18
C PRO A 199 -2.78 18.87 14.91
N GLY A 200 -1.87 18.46 14.00
CA GLY A 200 -0.65 19.18 13.66
C GLY A 200 0.43 19.21 14.75
N GLY A 201 0.21 18.54 15.87
CA GLY A 201 1.13 18.49 17.01
C GLY A 201 2.15 17.36 16.93
N TYR A 202 2.23 16.61 15.84
CA TYR A 202 3.18 15.52 15.65
C TYR A 202 3.53 15.35 14.15
N LEU A 203 4.61 14.64 13.91
CA LEU A 203 4.96 14.10 12.58
C LEU A 203 4.66 12.60 12.59
N PHE A 204 4.18 12.07 11.48
CA PHE A 204 3.98 10.62 11.33
C PHE A 204 5.06 10.04 10.42
N ALA A 205 5.65 8.91 10.78
CA ALA A 205 6.69 8.28 9.98
C ALA A 205 6.47 6.78 9.82
N THR A 206 6.81 6.27 8.61
CA THR A 206 6.88 4.83 8.32
C THR A 206 8.13 4.52 7.51
N ILE A 207 8.88 3.49 7.90
CA ILE A 207 10.11 3.04 7.21
C ILE A 207 10.11 1.52 7.14
N HIS A 208 10.03 0.96 5.92
CA HIS A 208 9.89 -0.48 5.74
C HIS A 208 10.64 -1.04 4.51
N ARG A 209 11.10 -0.19 3.57
CA ARG A 209 11.79 -0.63 2.36
C ARG A 209 13.15 -1.24 2.67
N ALA A 210 13.53 -2.27 1.88
CA ALA A 210 14.81 -2.95 2.03
C ALA A 210 16.01 -2.01 1.90
N GLU A 211 15.93 -1.03 0.99
CA GLU A 211 16.96 -0.01 0.78
C GLU A 211 17.25 0.82 2.05
N ASN A 212 16.21 1.09 2.87
CA ASN A 212 16.33 1.82 4.13
C ASN A 212 16.72 0.94 5.32
N ARG A 213 16.93 -0.36 5.09
CA ARG A 213 17.48 -1.32 6.07
C ARG A 213 18.98 -1.60 5.84
N ALA A 214 19.58 -1.04 4.79
CA ALA A 214 21.02 -1.09 4.60
C ALA A 214 21.74 -0.26 5.68
N MET A 215 22.96 -0.65 6.04
CA MET A 215 23.71 -0.08 7.17
C MET A 215 23.90 1.45 7.09
N ASP A 216 24.20 1.99 5.93
CA ASP A 216 24.35 3.42 5.68
C ASP A 216 23.04 4.19 5.83
N ALA A 217 21.93 3.61 5.39
CA ALA A 217 20.60 4.15 5.57
C ALA A 217 20.18 4.12 7.05
N LEU A 218 20.41 2.98 7.75
CA LEU A 218 20.13 2.82 9.18
C LEU A 218 20.93 3.82 10.03
N ALA A 219 22.14 4.18 9.61
CA ALA A 219 22.95 5.21 10.28
C ALA A 219 22.45 6.65 10.03
N THR A 220 21.56 6.83 9.01
CA THR A 220 21.20 8.18 8.53
C THR A 220 19.78 8.59 8.91
N TRP A 221 18.74 7.80 8.55
CA TRP A 221 17.36 8.24 8.72
C TRP A 221 16.93 8.45 10.18
N PRO A 222 17.46 7.74 11.23
CA PRO A 222 17.10 8.06 12.60
C PRO A 222 17.48 9.47 13.01
N GLY A 223 18.65 9.95 12.53
CA GLY A 223 19.11 11.32 12.73
C GLY A 223 18.23 12.35 12.02
N ILE A 224 17.69 12.03 10.85
CA ILE A 224 16.73 12.89 10.13
C ILE A 224 15.44 13.02 10.94
N LEU A 225 14.86 11.89 11.42
CA LEU A 225 13.66 11.91 12.23
C LEU A 225 13.86 12.67 13.55
N ALA A 226 14.97 12.43 14.23
CA ALA A 226 15.31 13.15 15.46
C ALA A 226 15.45 14.66 15.25
N SER A 227 16.08 15.06 14.15
CA SER A 227 16.24 16.47 13.79
C SER A 227 14.91 17.12 13.37
N ALA A 228 13.97 16.34 12.86
CA ALA A 228 12.61 16.79 12.52
C ALA A 228 11.73 16.93 13.79
N ALA A 229 11.98 16.12 14.83
CA ALA A 229 11.29 16.21 16.10
C ALA A 229 11.61 17.53 16.81
N ARG A 230 10.63 18.09 17.49
CA ARG A 230 10.76 19.35 18.24
C ARG A 230 10.00 19.24 19.56
N PRO A 231 10.32 20.04 20.59
CA PRO A 231 9.49 20.13 21.78
C PRO A 231 8.03 20.41 21.41
N GLY A 232 7.10 19.57 21.89
CA GLY A 232 5.68 19.65 21.56
C GLY A 232 5.29 19.14 20.16
N ARG A 233 6.24 18.59 19.37
CA ARG A 233 5.97 17.95 18.07
C ARG A 233 6.87 16.73 17.87
N PRO A 234 6.58 15.59 18.55
CA PRO A 234 7.33 14.35 18.39
C PRO A 234 7.12 13.73 17.00
N VAL A 235 7.98 12.77 16.64
CA VAL A 235 7.75 11.85 15.52
C VAL A 235 7.08 10.59 16.07
N ILE A 236 5.94 10.22 15.52
CA ILE A 236 5.30 8.93 15.76
C ILE A 236 5.77 8.00 14.65
N LEU A 237 6.56 6.99 14.99
CA LEU A 237 7.15 6.05 14.04
C LEU A 237 6.45 4.69 14.16
N ALA A 238 5.64 4.34 13.17
CA ALA A 238 5.14 2.99 13.00
C ALA A 238 6.26 2.12 12.43
N LEU A 239 6.93 1.36 13.29
CA LEU A 239 8.15 0.66 12.96
C LEU A 239 7.85 -0.76 12.47
N HIS A 240 8.24 -1.05 11.22
CA HIS A 240 8.09 -2.38 10.64
C HIS A 240 9.02 -3.40 11.35
N PRO A 241 8.56 -4.64 11.64
CA PRO A 241 9.36 -5.66 12.33
C PRO A 241 10.73 -5.90 11.69
N GLY A 242 10.80 -5.99 10.36
CA GLY A 242 12.06 -6.15 9.64
C GLY A 242 13.01 -4.95 9.76
N THR A 243 12.49 -3.74 9.96
CA THR A 243 13.32 -2.54 10.21
C THR A 243 13.78 -2.51 11.66
N ARG A 244 12.94 -2.94 12.60
CA ARG A 244 13.32 -3.13 14.01
C ARG A 244 14.47 -4.13 14.14
N ALA A 245 14.31 -5.33 13.53
CA ALA A 245 15.35 -6.34 13.55
C ALA A 245 16.69 -5.84 12.98
N ALA A 246 16.65 -5.07 11.88
CA ALA A 246 17.85 -4.50 11.28
C ALA A 246 18.53 -3.45 12.19
N LEU A 247 17.76 -2.62 12.91
CA LEU A 247 18.29 -1.68 13.92
C LEU A 247 18.93 -2.41 15.08
N ASP A 248 18.27 -3.46 15.59
CA ASP A 248 18.76 -4.26 16.71
C ASP A 248 20.07 -5.00 16.34
N GLU A 249 20.13 -5.59 15.14
CA GLU A 249 21.33 -6.26 14.62
C GLU A 249 22.48 -5.26 14.43
N ALA A 250 22.18 -4.06 13.97
CA ALA A 250 23.16 -3.00 13.80
C ALA A 250 23.57 -2.31 15.13
N GLY A 251 22.89 -2.61 16.25
CA GLY A 251 23.12 -1.95 17.54
C GLY A 251 22.77 -0.46 17.54
N ILE A 252 21.84 -0.03 16.67
CA ILE A 252 21.45 1.38 16.52
C ILE A 252 20.19 1.66 17.34
N ALA A 253 20.36 2.47 18.40
CA ALA A 253 19.23 2.97 19.18
C ALA A 253 18.59 4.19 18.51
N LEU A 254 17.26 4.27 18.58
CA LEU A 254 16.54 5.44 18.08
C LEU A 254 16.74 6.63 19.03
N PRO A 255 17.03 7.84 18.49
CA PRO A 255 17.24 9.03 19.31
C PRO A 255 15.97 9.50 20.04
N PRO A 256 16.11 10.33 21.09
CA PRO A 256 14.97 10.97 21.77
C PRO A 256 14.08 11.78 20.81
N GLY A 257 12.79 11.89 21.14
CA GLY A 257 11.80 12.62 20.33
C GLY A 257 11.09 11.76 19.29
N ILE A 258 11.48 10.49 19.15
CA ILE A 258 10.80 9.50 18.33
C ILE A 258 9.99 8.57 19.25
N HIS A 259 8.68 8.60 19.09
CA HIS A 259 7.76 7.68 19.75
C HIS A 259 7.50 6.49 18.83
N VAL A 260 8.06 5.33 19.18
CA VAL A 260 7.95 4.11 18.36
C VAL A 260 6.66 3.38 18.71
N THR A 261 5.93 2.97 17.69
CA THR A 261 4.77 2.09 17.83
C THR A 261 5.03 0.77 17.11
N GLU A 262 4.29 -0.26 17.49
CA GLU A 262 4.15 -1.47 16.68
C GLU A 262 3.44 -1.12 15.36
N PRO A 263 3.47 -2.01 14.35
CA PRO A 263 2.72 -1.82 13.12
C PRO A 263 1.23 -1.56 13.41
N LEU A 264 0.68 -0.53 12.77
CA LEU A 264 -0.66 -0.03 13.03
C LEU A 264 -1.66 -0.59 12.01
N GLY A 265 -2.92 -0.71 12.41
CA GLY A 265 -4.02 -0.98 11.51
C GLY A 265 -4.25 0.17 10.51
N TYR A 266 -5.02 -0.11 9.44
CA TYR A 266 -5.20 0.83 8.33
C TYR A 266 -5.91 2.12 8.78
N ARG A 267 -7.00 1.98 9.54
CA ARG A 267 -7.78 3.11 10.09
C ARG A 267 -6.93 4.02 10.98
N THR A 268 -6.15 3.42 11.87
CA THR A 268 -5.22 4.15 12.76
C THR A 268 -4.15 4.89 11.96
N THR A 269 -3.56 4.23 10.95
CA THR A 269 -2.57 4.81 10.05
C THR A 269 -3.15 6.03 9.33
N LEU A 270 -4.32 5.87 8.69
CA LEU A 270 -4.98 6.96 7.94
C LEU A 270 -5.37 8.14 8.87
N THR A 271 -5.78 7.83 10.12
CA THR A 271 -6.04 8.87 11.14
C THR A 271 -4.78 9.65 11.45
N LEU A 272 -3.66 8.95 11.69
CA LEU A 272 -2.39 9.61 11.98
C LEU A 272 -1.90 10.43 10.80
N GLU A 273 -2.05 9.95 9.57
CA GLU A 273 -1.71 10.71 8.36
C GLU A 273 -2.54 11.97 8.23
N LEU A 274 -3.86 11.88 8.39
CA LEU A 274 -4.79 13.00 8.23
C LEU A 274 -4.47 14.15 9.18
N TYR A 275 -4.15 13.84 10.43
CA TYR A 275 -3.93 14.84 11.47
C TYR A 275 -2.46 15.19 11.71
N ALA A 276 -1.50 14.54 11.07
CA ALA A 276 -0.08 14.89 11.20
C ALA A 276 0.21 16.30 10.66
N ALA A 277 1.23 16.96 11.19
CA ALA A 277 1.79 18.17 10.57
C ALA A 277 2.40 17.84 9.21
N ALA A 278 3.11 16.72 9.13
CA ALA A 278 3.63 16.13 7.89
C ALA A 278 3.85 14.62 8.09
N VAL A 279 3.91 13.89 6.96
CA VAL A 279 4.28 12.48 6.89
C VAL A 279 5.71 12.36 6.35
N LEU A 280 6.50 11.44 6.92
CA LEU A 280 7.84 11.07 6.44
C LEU A 280 7.82 9.58 6.11
N THR A 281 7.98 9.19 4.85
CA THR A 281 7.77 7.78 4.47
C THR A 281 8.60 7.33 3.28
N ASP A 282 8.89 6.03 3.23
CA ASP A 282 9.38 5.32 2.05
C ASP A 282 8.30 4.45 1.38
N SER A 283 7.08 4.43 1.96
CA SER A 283 5.94 3.64 1.49
C SER A 283 5.23 4.27 0.31
N GLY A 284 5.09 3.53 -0.80
CA GLY A 284 4.29 3.98 -1.95
C GLY A 284 2.79 4.14 -1.61
N GLY A 285 2.25 3.31 -0.71
CA GLY A 285 0.87 3.44 -0.22
C GLY A 285 0.65 4.73 0.55
N VAL A 286 1.45 4.95 1.60
CA VAL A 286 1.40 6.14 2.46
C VAL A 286 1.65 7.43 1.67
N GLN A 287 2.51 7.42 0.64
CA GLN A 287 2.68 8.56 -0.28
C GLN A 287 1.37 8.95 -0.95
N ARG A 288 0.64 7.98 -1.51
CA ARG A 288 -0.65 8.22 -2.17
C ARG A 288 -1.71 8.68 -1.17
N GLU A 289 -1.82 8.00 -0.04
CA GLU A 289 -2.74 8.35 1.03
C GLU A 289 -2.51 9.78 1.51
N ALA A 290 -1.28 10.17 1.81
CA ALA A 290 -0.94 11.54 2.18
C ALA A 290 -1.30 12.56 1.08
N ALA A 291 -1.11 12.21 -0.21
CA ALA A 291 -1.51 13.08 -1.33
C ALA A 291 -3.03 13.29 -1.38
N TRP A 292 -3.82 12.22 -1.27
CA TRP A 292 -5.28 12.28 -1.26
C TRP A 292 -5.83 13.01 -0.05
N LEU A 293 -5.22 12.82 1.11
CA LEU A 293 -5.58 13.53 2.34
C LEU A 293 -5.13 14.99 2.34
N GLY A 294 -4.30 15.40 1.38
CA GLY A 294 -3.71 16.74 1.34
C GLY A 294 -2.67 16.99 2.42
N THR A 295 -2.14 15.93 3.03
CA THR A 295 -1.12 16.03 4.09
C THR A 295 0.26 16.23 3.47
N PRO A 296 1.08 17.20 3.96
CA PRO A 296 2.45 17.33 3.51
C PRO A 296 3.23 16.02 3.68
N CYS A 297 3.96 15.61 2.63
CA CYS A 297 4.68 14.33 2.61
C CYS A 297 6.13 14.50 2.17
N LEU A 298 7.05 14.03 2.99
CA LEU A 298 8.47 13.93 2.68
C LEU A 298 8.78 12.46 2.36
N VAL A 299 9.14 12.20 1.11
CA VAL A 299 9.45 10.86 0.64
C VAL A 299 10.94 10.58 0.88
N LEU A 300 11.23 9.62 1.76
CA LEU A 300 12.58 9.20 2.16
C LEU A 300 13.21 8.26 1.12
N ARG A 301 13.01 8.60 -0.16
CA ARG A 301 13.53 7.90 -1.33
C ARG A 301 14.01 8.91 -2.37
N SER A 302 14.97 8.50 -3.20
CA SER A 302 15.46 9.31 -4.33
C SER A 302 14.52 9.25 -5.54
N THR A 303 13.75 8.19 -5.68
CA THR A 303 12.80 7.93 -6.77
C THR A 303 11.46 7.44 -6.23
N THR A 304 10.41 7.54 -7.03
CA THR A 304 9.10 6.96 -6.75
C THR A 304 8.44 6.52 -8.05
N GLU A 305 7.67 5.46 -8.01
CA GLU A 305 6.80 4.98 -9.07
C GLU A 305 5.51 5.82 -9.22
N TRP A 306 5.23 6.69 -8.25
CA TRP A 306 4.00 7.50 -8.15
C TRP A 306 4.23 8.97 -8.51
N LEU A 307 4.69 9.21 -9.75
CA LEU A 307 5.01 10.57 -10.23
C LEU A 307 3.77 11.48 -10.28
N GLU A 308 2.61 10.92 -10.54
CA GLU A 308 1.33 11.64 -10.52
C GLU A 308 0.98 12.15 -9.12
N ALA A 309 1.24 11.36 -8.08
CA ALA A 309 1.04 11.81 -6.70
C ALA A 309 1.95 12.99 -6.35
N VAL A 310 3.19 12.97 -6.83
CA VAL A 310 4.13 14.09 -6.65
C VAL A 310 3.64 15.34 -7.40
N SER A 311 3.37 15.21 -8.70
CA SER A 311 2.95 16.34 -9.54
C SER A 311 1.59 16.91 -9.13
N GLY A 312 0.63 16.06 -8.78
CA GLY A 312 -0.70 16.43 -8.33
C GLY A 312 -0.76 17.03 -6.92
N SER A 313 0.30 16.89 -6.12
CA SER A 313 0.33 17.35 -4.72
C SER A 313 0.39 18.87 -4.54
N ALA A 314 0.47 19.64 -5.61
CA ALA A 314 0.71 21.10 -5.57
C ALA A 314 1.94 21.47 -4.70
N GLY A 315 3.01 20.68 -4.78
CA GLY A 315 4.25 20.86 -4.03
C GLY A 315 4.21 20.44 -2.57
N ARG A 316 3.15 19.78 -2.12
CA ARG A 316 3.05 19.23 -0.75
C ARG A 316 3.81 17.91 -0.59
N MET A 317 4.13 17.21 -1.67
CA MET A 317 4.98 16.02 -1.65
C MET A 317 6.35 16.33 -2.22
N VAL A 318 7.41 15.94 -1.49
CA VAL A 318 8.80 16.20 -1.88
C VAL A 318 9.63 14.93 -1.68
N LEU A 319 10.33 14.50 -2.74
CA LEU A 319 11.34 13.46 -2.64
C LEU A 319 12.59 14.08 -2.00
N VAL A 320 12.91 13.63 -0.80
CA VAL A 320 14.07 14.15 -0.06
C VAL A 320 15.23 13.14 0.01
N GLY A 321 14.96 11.88 -0.34
CA GLY A 321 15.93 10.81 -0.12
C GLY A 321 16.28 10.69 1.36
N LEU A 322 17.55 10.45 1.65
CA LEU A 322 18.12 10.50 3.00
C LEU A 322 18.98 11.76 3.20
N ASP A 323 18.61 12.87 2.55
CA ASP A 323 19.26 14.18 2.73
C ASP A 323 18.56 14.96 3.84
N GLY A 324 19.21 15.01 5.01
CA GLY A 324 18.66 15.68 6.19
C GLY A 324 18.47 17.19 6.02
N VAL A 325 19.36 17.87 5.29
CA VAL A 325 19.24 19.31 5.02
C VAL A 325 18.01 19.59 4.15
N ARG A 326 17.84 18.81 3.10
CA ARG A 326 16.68 18.90 2.20
C ARG A 326 15.37 18.56 2.93
N ALA A 327 15.40 17.53 3.78
CA ALA A 327 14.23 17.11 4.55
C ALA A 327 13.78 18.22 5.52
N LEU A 328 14.70 18.82 6.29
CA LEU A 328 14.37 19.88 7.24
C LEU A 328 13.89 21.15 6.53
N ALA A 329 14.54 21.55 5.45
CA ALA A 329 14.10 22.70 4.65
C ALA A 329 12.70 22.50 4.06
N ALA A 330 12.38 21.29 3.57
CA ALA A 330 11.05 20.95 3.10
C ALA A 330 10.03 20.98 4.24
N LEU A 331 10.38 20.44 5.41
CA LEU A 331 9.50 20.42 6.56
C LEU A 331 9.18 21.84 7.09
N ASP A 332 10.17 22.72 7.16
CA ASP A 332 9.97 24.11 7.60
C ASP A 332 9.05 24.89 6.63
N ARG A 333 9.13 24.61 5.36
CA ARG A 333 8.26 25.20 4.35
C ARG A 333 6.84 24.64 4.39
N LEU A 334 6.69 23.32 4.49
CA LEU A 334 5.41 22.62 4.32
C LEU A 334 4.60 22.53 5.62
N ALA A 335 5.27 22.40 6.76
CA ALA A 335 4.65 22.24 8.07
C ALA A 335 5.28 23.17 9.13
N PRO A 336 5.20 24.50 8.93
CA PRO A 336 5.73 25.45 9.88
C PRO A 336 5.01 25.36 11.24
N SER A 337 5.76 25.34 12.33
CA SER A 337 5.23 25.05 13.68
C SER A 337 4.07 25.98 14.12
N GLY A 338 4.05 27.22 13.64
CA GLY A 338 3.01 28.20 14.03
C GLY A 338 1.63 27.98 13.37
N ARG A 339 1.54 27.18 12.30
CA ARG A 339 0.29 26.96 11.54
C ARG A 339 -0.16 25.52 11.47
N SER A 340 0.70 24.54 11.76
CA SER A 340 0.42 23.11 11.56
C SER A 340 -0.88 22.64 12.21
N ALA A 341 -1.22 23.13 13.41
CA ALA A 341 -2.46 22.74 14.09
C ALA A 341 -3.72 23.27 13.39
N ALA A 342 -3.70 24.52 12.91
CA ALA A 342 -4.81 25.11 12.17
C ALA A 342 -4.96 24.41 10.80
N ASP A 343 -3.86 24.19 10.10
CA ASP A 343 -3.83 23.56 8.80
C ASP A 343 -4.33 22.10 8.88
N ALA A 344 -3.95 21.33 9.89
CA ALA A 344 -4.42 19.96 10.09
C ALA A 344 -5.92 19.89 10.39
N ARG A 345 -6.45 20.81 11.21
CA ARG A 345 -7.89 20.89 11.49
C ARG A 345 -8.68 21.31 10.26
N ALA A 346 -8.20 22.32 9.52
CA ALA A 346 -8.83 22.79 8.30
C ALA A 346 -8.88 21.68 7.24
N ARG A 347 -7.78 20.95 7.06
CA ARG A 347 -7.69 19.79 6.17
C ARG A 347 -8.72 18.73 6.50
N ALA A 348 -8.79 18.29 7.77
CA ALA A 348 -9.76 17.30 8.19
C ALA A 348 -11.21 17.77 8.02
N ALA A 349 -11.50 19.04 8.34
CA ALA A 349 -12.84 19.60 8.20
C ALA A 349 -13.27 19.76 6.74
N SER A 350 -12.34 20.08 5.82
CA SER A 350 -12.61 20.25 4.39
C SER A 350 -12.37 18.99 3.56
N LEU A 351 -12.02 17.88 4.20
CA LEU A 351 -11.73 16.64 3.47
C LEU A 351 -12.99 16.12 2.77
N ASP A 352 -12.92 16.12 1.45
CA ASP A 352 -13.93 15.56 0.54
C ASP A 352 -13.19 14.63 -0.45
N LEU A 353 -12.77 13.48 0.05
CA LEU A 353 -12.08 12.49 -0.76
C LEU A 353 -13.11 11.60 -1.44
N ALA A 354 -13.29 11.83 -2.76
CA ALA A 354 -14.11 10.97 -3.58
C ALA A 354 -13.39 9.63 -3.87
N PRO A 355 -14.13 8.50 -3.94
CA PRO A 355 -13.58 7.26 -4.43
C PRO A 355 -13.18 7.41 -5.91
N ALA A 356 -12.20 6.62 -6.36
CA ALA A 356 -11.82 6.56 -7.78
C ALA A 356 -12.90 5.85 -8.62
N GLY A 357 -13.72 5.00 -8.00
CA GLY A 357 -14.69 4.14 -8.67
C GLY A 357 -14.06 2.90 -9.30
N ALA A 358 -12.84 2.56 -8.86
CA ALA A 358 -12.06 1.45 -9.38
C ALA A 358 -12.76 0.10 -9.17
N ALA A 359 -13.35 -0.11 -8.00
CA ALA A 359 -14.05 -1.35 -7.69
C ALA A 359 -15.23 -1.60 -8.63
N ASP A 360 -16.06 -0.58 -8.87
CA ASP A 360 -17.21 -0.68 -9.77
C ASP A 360 -16.77 -0.88 -11.22
N ALA A 361 -15.74 -0.18 -11.66
CA ALA A 361 -15.20 -0.31 -13.02
C ALA A 361 -14.63 -1.73 -13.28
N ILE A 362 -13.90 -2.30 -12.34
CA ILE A 362 -13.37 -3.67 -12.44
C ILE A 362 -14.52 -4.68 -12.54
N VAL A 363 -15.50 -4.59 -11.65
CA VAL A 363 -16.63 -5.53 -11.62
C VAL A 363 -17.47 -5.41 -12.89
N ALA A 364 -17.69 -4.21 -13.42
CA ALA A 364 -18.39 -4.02 -14.67
C ALA A 364 -17.73 -4.73 -15.88
N VAL A 365 -16.40 -4.72 -15.94
CA VAL A 365 -15.64 -5.46 -16.97
C VAL A 365 -15.82 -6.97 -16.79
N LEU A 366 -15.72 -7.48 -15.56
CA LEU A 366 -15.88 -8.90 -15.27
C LEU A 366 -17.31 -9.39 -15.54
N ASP A 367 -18.35 -8.57 -15.29
CA ASP A 367 -19.73 -8.87 -15.62
C ASP A 367 -19.93 -9.12 -17.13
N THR A 368 -19.35 -8.23 -17.96
CA THR A 368 -19.48 -8.36 -19.42
C THR A 368 -18.78 -9.61 -19.95
N ALA A 369 -17.66 -10.00 -19.35
CA ALA A 369 -16.94 -11.21 -19.69
C ALA A 369 -17.71 -12.49 -19.33
N GLY A 370 -18.43 -12.50 -18.20
CA GLY A 370 -19.25 -13.64 -17.75
C GLY A 370 -20.53 -13.85 -18.56
N SER A 371 -21.03 -12.83 -19.26
CA SER A 371 -22.27 -12.91 -20.06
C SER A 371 -22.04 -13.38 -21.50
N GLY A 372 -20.79 -13.53 -21.94
CA GLY A 372 -20.42 -13.93 -23.31
C GLY A 372 -19.92 -15.39 -23.45
N SER A 373 -19.97 -16.20 -22.39
CA SER A 373 -19.50 -17.59 -22.37
C SER A 373 -20.65 -18.61 -22.36
#